data_2181c4b292ab40080b639d6b7cf6feac
#
_entry.id   2181c4b292ab40080b639d6b7cf6feac
#
_cell.length_a   1.000
_cell.length_b   1.000
_cell.length_c   1.000
_cell.angle_alpha   90.00
_cell.angle_beta   90.00
_cell.angle_gamma   90.00
#
_symmetry.space_group_name_H-M   'P 1'
#
loop_
_entity.id
_entity.type
_entity.pdbx_description
1 polymer ?
#
loop_
_entity_poly.entity_id
_entity_poly.type
_entity_poly.pdbx_seq_one_letter_code
_entity_poly.pdbx_strand_id
1 'polypeptide(L)'
;MPIGASWFGNEVHPPFRSAREALETGIIPRIRSTVRWNVVGREDLPRLADAHRRNTPAERGAQITYDAARVRIGYVLNGVPVEEDVFTVMQVTRVAAGNIVIQVADRVVAMRAERGRLDAARPVHLSIVNSARVNVQWFNRYAQLVEYFIRAKMQEIRAIGEFSRALSRTSAQISEQRMQQWQDTNRRQDRLNREWSECIRGTETYNDPVRGEPVELPSTHRHAWVSRGGEYILTDNPNYNPNVEQRGDWVEMQPTP
;
A
#
# COMPACT_ATOMS: atom_id res chain seq x y z
N MET A 1 -26.29 5.19 -5.85
CA MET A 1 -26.14 5.59 -7.27
C MET A 1 -26.28 4.33 -8.11
N PRO A 2 -26.93 4.38 -9.29
CA PRO A 2 -27.01 3.22 -10.18
C PRO A 2 -25.64 2.88 -10.76
N ILE A 3 -25.39 1.58 -11.01
CA ILE A 3 -24.20 1.07 -11.67
C ILE A 3 -24.14 1.66 -13.09
N GLY A 4 -22.95 2.08 -13.54
CA GLY A 4 -22.72 2.75 -14.81
C GLY A 4 -22.93 4.25 -14.79
N ALA A 5 -23.44 4.82 -13.68
CA ALA A 5 -23.53 6.27 -13.54
C ALA A 5 -22.14 6.89 -13.34
N SER A 6 -21.97 8.16 -13.73
CA SER A 6 -20.74 8.89 -13.44
C SER A 6 -20.87 9.69 -12.14
N TRP A 7 -19.84 9.60 -11.28
CA TRP A 7 -19.73 10.37 -10.06
C TRP A 7 -18.33 11.00 -9.97
N PHE A 8 -18.25 12.31 -10.01
CA PHE A 8 -16.99 13.06 -10.09
C PHE A 8 -16.03 12.55 -11.19
N GLY A 9 -16.56 12.21 -12.35
CA GLY A 9 -15.79 11.68 -13.46
C GLY A 9 -15.41 10.19 -13.37
N ASN A 10 -15.79 9.52 -12.28
CA ASN A 10 -15.58 8.08 -12.12
C ASN A 10 -16.87 7.32 -12.40
N GLU A 11 -16.76 6.19 -13.07
CA GLU A 11 -17.88 5.30 -13.31
C GLU A 11 -18.19 4.49 -12.04
N VAL A 12 -19.48 4.40 -11.69
CA VAL A 12 -19.95 3.60 -10.57
C VAL A 12 -19.99 2.13 -10.96
N HIS A 13 -19.15 1.33 -10.35
CA HIS A 13 -19.07 -0.12 -10.53
C HIS A 13 -19.69 -0.87 -9.36
N PRO A 14 -20.10 -2.16 -9.55
CA PRO A 14 -20.36 -3.05 -8.44
C PRO A 14 -19.11 -3.15 -7.55
N PRO A 15 -19.28 -3.21 -6.21
CA PRO A 15 -18.14 -3.33 -5.33
C PRO A 15 -17.42 -4.67 -5.56
N PHE A 16 -16.11 -4.63 -5.69
CA PHE A 16 -15.28 -5.83 -5.69
C PHE A 16 -15.27 -6.46 -4.28
N ARG A 17 -15.29 -7.78 -4.23
CA ARG A 17 -15.27 -8.55 -2.97
C ARG A 17 -13.87 -8.61 -2.36
N SER A 18 -12.84 -8.52 -3.21
CA SER A 18 -11.43 -8.62 -2.80
C SER A 18 -10.51 -7.87 -3.76
N ALA A 19 -9.29 -7.58 -3.30
CA ALA A 19 -8.22 -7.02 -4.14
C ALA A 19 -7.90 -7.93 -5.33
N ARG A 20 -7.97 -9.25 -5.14
CA ARG A 20 -7.78 -10.23 -6.20
C ARG A 20 -8.87 -10.13 -7.27
N GLU A 21 -10.14 -10.06 -6.90
CA GLU A 21 -11.23 -9.86 -7.84
C GLU A 21 -11.08 -8.54 -8.60
N ALA A 22 -10.71 -7.46 -7.89
CA ALA A 22 -10.44 -6.17 -8.51
C ALA A 22 -9.31 -6.24 -9.55
N LEU A 23 -8.24 -7.00 -9.27
CA LEU A 23 -7.18 -7.25 -10.25
C LEU A 23 -7.68 -8.00 -11.46
N GLU A 24 -8.36 -9.15 -11.27
CA GLU A 24 -8.71 -10.05 -12.35
C GLU A 24 -9.85 -9.52 -13.25
N THR A 25 -10.82 -8.81 -12.68
CA THR A 25 -12.01 -8.38 -13.41
C THR A 25 -12.06 -6.89 -13.73
N GLY A 26 -11.30 -6.08 -13.00
CA GLY A 26 -11.28 -4.62 -13.15
C GLY A 26 -9.98 -4.07 -13.72
N ILE A 27 -8.87 -4.32 -13.04
CA ILE A 27 -7.59 -3.62 -13.30
C ILE A 27 -6.85 -4.25 -14.48
N ILE A 28 -6.54 -5.56 -14.43
CA ILE A 28 -5.77 -6.25 -15.48
C ILE A 28 -6.45 -6.14 -16.85
N PRO A 29 -7.76 -6.36 -17.00
CA PRO A 29 -8.42 -6.19 -18.27
C PRO A 29 -8.26 -4.78 -18.87
N ARG A 30 -8.21 -3.74 -18.04
CA ARG A 30 -8.02 -2.36 -18.50
C ARG A 30 -6.57 -2.08 -18.92
N ILE A 31 -5.59 -2.49 -18.11
CA ILE A 31 -4.18 -2.22 -18.39
C ILE A 31 -3.58 -3.17 -19.45
N ARG A 32 -4.24 -4.28 -19.74
CA ARG A 32 -3.84 -5.31 -20.73
C ARG A 32 -4.96 -5.61 -21.73
N SER A 33 -5.73 -4.60 -22.11
CA SER A 33 -6.86 -4.73 -23.05
C SER A 33 -6.47 -5.17 -24.46
N THR A 34 -5.21 -4.96 -24.86
CA THR A 34 -4.72 -5.23 -26.22
C THR A 34 -4.08 -6.61 -26.39
N VAL A 35 -3.89 -7.37 -25.30
CA VAL A 35 -3.26 -8.69 -25.34
C VAL A 35 -4.16 -9.75 -24.70
N ARG A 36 -4.08 -10.98 -25.21
CA ARG A 36 -4.72 -12.14 -24.57
C ARG A 36 -3.80 -12.64 -23.49
N TRP A 37 -4.26 -12.65 -22.26
CA TRP A 37 -3.54 -13.11 -21.09
C TRP A 37 -4.29 -14.23 -20.36
N ASN A 38 -3.56 -15.03 -19.61
CA ASN A 38 -4.11 -16.04 -18.71
C ASN A 38 -3.49 -15.87 -17.30
N VAL A 39 -4.23 -16.24 -16.28
CA VAL A 39 -3.73 -16.25 -14.91
C VAL A 39 -2.81 -17.44 -14.71
N VAL A 40 -1.60 -17.19 -14.22
CA VAL A 40 -0.57 -18.19 -13.91
C VAL A 40 -0.47 -18.43 -12.41
N GLY A 41 -0.70 -17.39 -11.60
CA GLY A 41 -0.64 -17.49 -10.14
C GLY A 41 -1.47 -16.43 -9.44
N ARG A 42 -1.87 -16.73 -8.20
CA ARG A 42 -2.65 -15.86 -7.32
C ARG A 42 -2.07 -15.91 -5.92
N GLU A 43 -2.05 -14.77 -5.27
CA GLU A 43 -1.59 -14.68 -3.88
C GLU A 43 -2.31 -13.53 -3.18
N ASP A 44 -2.88 -13.83 -2.01
CA ASP A 44 -3.39 -12.80 -1.10
C ASP A 44 -2.24 -12.31 -0.21
N LEU A 45 -2.15 -11.00 0.03
CA LEU A 45 -1.03 -10.35 0.70
C LEU A 45 -1.49 -9.66 2.01
N PRO A 46 -1.91 -10.43 3.04
CA PRO A 46 -2.47 -9.86 4.26
C PRO A 46 -1.49 -8.97 5.01
N ARG A 47 -0.20 -9.28 5.01
CA ARG A 47 0.84 -8.44 5.64
C ARG A 47 0.91 -7.05 5.02
N LEU A 48 0.79 -6.96 3.68
CA LEU A 48 0.79 -5.69 2.98
C LEU A 48 -0.47 -4.87 3.28
N ALA A 49 -1.63 -5.52 3.38
CA ALA A 49 -2.88 -4.88 3.81
C ALA A 49 -2.77 -4.35 5.25
N ASP A 50 -2.16 -5.12 6.15
CA ASP A 50 -1.91 -4.72 7.54
C ASP A 50 -0.94 -3.55 7.64
N ALA A 51 0.13 -3.54 6.83
CA ALA A 51 1.06 -2.42 6.76
C ALA A 51 0.36 -1.12 6.34
N HIS A 52 -0.51 -1.16 5.34
CA HIS A 52 -1.32 -0.01 4.94
C HIS A 52 -2.25 0.44 6.06
N ARG A 53 -2.90 -0.49 6.78
CA ARG A 53 -3.77 -0.18 7.91
C ARG A 53 -3.01 0.54 9.03
N ARG A 54 -1.83 0.07 9.41
CA ARG A 54 -0.98 0.70 10.45
C ARG A 54 -0.54 2.10 10.07
N ASN A 55 -0.29 2.35 8.78
CA ASN A 55 0.24 3.61 8.27
C ASN A 55 -0.83 4.62 7.85
N THR A 56 -2.11 4.28 7.91
CA THR A 56 -3.21 5.18 7.56
C THR A 56 -3.88 5.73 8.81
N PRO A 57 -4.02 7.07 8.92
CA PRO A 57 -4.74 7.68 10.03
C PRO A 57 -6.18 7.23 10.07
N ALA A 58 -6.71 7.05 11.29
CA ALA A 58 -8.14 6.80 11.47
C ALA A 58 -8.95 8.04 11.07
N GLU A 59 -9.97 7.86 10.25
CA GLU A 59 -10.91 8.91 9.88
C GLU A 59 -12.17 8.82 10.74
N ARG A 60 -12.58 9.96 11.31
CA ARG A 60 -13.81 10.03 12.12
C ARG A 60 -15.04 9.81 11.22
N GLY A 61 -15.92 8.89 11.61
CA GLY A 61 -17.18 8.62 10.91
C GLY A 61 -17.05 7.71 9.67
N ALA A 62 -15.87 7.14 9.42
CA ALA A 62 -15.65 6.17 8.37
C ALA A 62 -14.98 4.90 8.91
N GLN A 63 -15.41 3.75 8.40
CA GLN A 63 -14.73 2.49 8.61
C GLN A 63 -13.84 2.20 7.39
N ILE A 64 -12.53 2.14 7.60
CA ILE A 64 -11.56 1.87 6.54
C ILE A 64 -11.01 0.45 6.73
N THR A 65 -11.07 -0.35 5.67
CA THR A 65 -10.47 -1.68 5.61
C THR A 65 -9.55 -1.78 4.40
N TYR A 66 -8.53 -2.62 4.50
CA TYR A 66 -7.56 -2.85 3.44
C TYR A 66 -7.55 -4.33 3.07
N ASP A 67 -7.40 -4.59 1.78
CA ASP A 67 -7.14 -5.90 1.21
C ASP A 67 -6.04 -5.77 0.16
N ALA A 68 -5.17 -6.76 0.03
CA ALA A 68 -4.06 -6.71 -0.90
C ALA A 68 -3.86 -8.07 -1.57
N ALA A 69 -3.53 -8.04 -2.85
CA ALA A 69 -3.31 -9.24 -3.63
C ALA A 69 -2.26 -9.04 -4.73
N ARG A 70 -1.71 -10.17 -5.16
CA ARG A 70 -0.89 -10.31 -6.36
C ARG A 70 -1.57 -11.29 -7.31
N VAL A 71 -1.62 -10.94 -8.59
CA VAL A 71 -2.01 -11.85 -9.67
C VAL A 71 -0.87 -11.91 -10.67
N ARG A 72 -0.36 -13.11 -10.93
CA ARG A 72 0.61 -13.37 -12.00
C ARG A 72 -0.14 -13.75 -13.26
N ILE A 73 0.13 -13.04 -14.35
CA ILE A 73 -0.43 -13.33 -15.66
C ILE A 73 0.67 -13.70 -16.65
N GLY A 74 0.32 -14.55 -17.61
CA GLY A 74 1.16 -14.91 -18.75
C GLY A 74 0.53 -14.48 -20.06
N TYR A 75 1.33 -13.95 -20.98
CA TYR A 75 0.88 -13.57 -22.32
C TYR A 75 2.06 -13.47 -23.30
N VAL A 76 1.77 -13.23 -24.58
CA VAL A 76 2.79 -13.01 -25.60
C VAL A 76 2.81 -11.51 -25.94
N LEU A 77 3.99 -10.89 -25.85
CA LEU A 77 4.22 -9.51 -26.23
C LEU A 77 5.25 -9.46 -27.35
N ASN A 78 4.85 -8.94 -28.52
CA ASN A 78 5.72 -8.86 -29.71
C ASN A 78 6.43 -10.20 -30.04
N GLY A 79 5.70 -11.31 -29.94
CA GLY A 79 6.23 -12.64 -30.18
C GLY A 79 7.01 -13.27 -29.02
N VAL A 80 7.26 -12.55 -27.95
CA VAL A 80 7.99 -13.03 -26.77
C VAL A 80 7.03 -13.44 -25.67
N PRO A 81 7.11 -14.68 -25.15
CA PRO A 81 6.35 -15.09 -23.97
C PRO A 81 6.84 -14.33 -22.73
N VAL A 82 5.91 -13.68 -22.02
CA VAL A 82 6.20 -12.91 -20.81
C VAL A 82 5.31 -13.35 -19.65
N GLU A 83 5.81 -13.11 -18.46
CA GLU A 83 5.06 -13.17 -17.21
C GLU A 83 5.06 -11.80 -16.56
N GLU A 84 3.94 -11.47 -15.91
CA GLU A 84 3.78 -10.20 -15.23
C GLU A 84 3.07 -10.40 -13.90
N ASP A 85 3.69 -9.94 -12.81
CA ASP A 85 3.05 -9.82 -11.51
C ASP A 85 2.37 -8.46 -11.43
N VAL A 86 1.08 -8.46 -11.15
CA VAL A 86 0.31 -7.24 -10.87
C VAL A 86 -0.14 -7.27 -9.42
N PHE A 87 0.24 -6.24 -8.68
CA PHE A 87 -0.06 -6.06 -7.27
C PHE A 87 -1.05 -4.93 -7.09
N THR A 88 -1.94 -5.05 -6.12
CA THR A 88 -2.73 -3.91 -5.64
C THR A 88 -2.98 -3.98 -4.15
N VAL A 89 -3.14 -2.81 -3.54
CA VAL A 89 -3.77 -2.64 -2.24
C VAL A 89 -5.08 -1.90 -2.47
N MET A 90 -6.15 -2.48 -2.04
CA MET A 90 -7.49 -1.91 -2.14
C MET A 90 -7.94 -1.38 -0.79
N GLN A 91 -8.18 -0.08 -0.72
CA GLN A 91 -8.83 0.57 0.41
C GLN A 91 -10.34 0.54 0.20
N VAL A 92 -11.06 0.10 1.21
CA VAL A 92 -12.53 0.13 1.23
C VAL A 92 -12.96 1.03 2.38
N THR A 93 -13.55 2.16 2.03
CA THR A 93 -14.07 3.15 2.98
C THR A 93 -15.59 3.05 3.03
N ARG A 94 -16.15 2.75 4.20
CA ARG A 94 -17.58 2.75 4.47
C ARG A 94 -17.95 3.96 5.33
N VAL A 95 -18.77 4.83 4.77
CA VAL A 95 -19.25 6.03 5.47
C VAL A 95 -20.67 5.75 6.00
N ALA A 96 -20.83 5.79 7.33
CA ALA A 96 -22.11 5.48 7.97
C ALA A 96 -23.23 6.47 7.57
N ALA A 97 -22.89 7.75 7.46
CA ALA A 97 -23.80 8.78 6.98
C ALA A 97 -24.02 8.65 5.47
N GLY A 98 -25.01 7.88 5.04
CA GLY A 98 -25.40 7.78 3.62
C GLY A 98 -25.20 6.40 2.98
N ASN A 99 -24.77 5.41 3.72
CA ASN A 99 -24.53 4.05 3.21
C ASN A 99 -23.63 4.02 1.95
N ILE A 100 -22.58 4.86 1.98
CA ILE A 100 -21.64 5.01 0.85
C ILE A 100 -20.46 4.07 1.05
N VAL A 101 -20.12 3.30 0.02
CA VAL A 101 -18.91 2.48 -0.05
C VAL A 101 -18.05 3.03 -1.17
N ILE A 102 -16.83 3.43 -0.81
CA ILE A 102 -15.82 3.88 -1.77
C ILE A 102 -14.70 2.84 -1.77
N GLN A 103 -14.35 2.37 -2.94
CA GLN A 103 -13.23 1.46 -3.15
C GLN A 103 -12.16 2.15 -3.99
N VAL A 104 -10.93 2.17 -3.50
CA VAL A 104 -9.79 2.77 -4.17
C VAL A 104 -8.67 1.75 -4.27
N ALA A 105 -8.17 1.53 -5.48
CA ALA A 105 -6.88 0.88 -5.67
C ALA A 105 -5.79 1.89 -5.32
N ASP A 106 -5.35 1.90 -4.07
CA ASP A 106 -4.42 2.91 -3.54
C ASP A 106 -3.07 2.84 -4.25
N ARG A 107 -2.63 1.63 -4.56
CA ARG A 107 -1.41 1.41 -5.32
C ARG A 107 -1.59 0.22 -6.27
N VAL A 108 -1.24 0.43 -7.54
CA VAL A 108 -1.13 -0.64 -8.53
C VAL A 108 0.31 -0.68 -9.03
N VAL A 109 0.97 -1.81 -8.87
CA VAL A 109 2.33 -2.04 -9.34
C VAL A 109 2.32 -3.24 -10.27
N ALA A 110 2.93 -3.09 -11.45
CA ALA A 110 3.09 -4.17 -12.41
C ALA A 110 4.58 -4.38 -12.71
N MET A 111 5.04 -5.62 -12.62
CA MET A 111 6.42 -6.03 -12.87
C MET A 111 6.42 -7.13 -13.91
N ARG A 112 7.14 -6.94 -15.01
CA ARG A 112 7.14 -7.84 -16.15
C ARG A 112 8.56 -8.26 -16.55
N ALA A 113 8.69 -9.54 -16.93
CA ALA A 113 9.90 -10.07 -17.55
C ALA A 113 9.54 -11.18 -18.54
N GLU A 114 10.52 -11.65 -19.31
CA GLU A 114 10.39 -12.89 -20.08
C GLU A 114 9.98 -14.05 -19.16
N ARG A 115 9.21 -14.98 -19.70
CA ARG A 115 8.73 -16.14 -18.93
C ARG A 115 9.89 -16.88 -18.27
N GLY A 116 9.76 -17.16 -16.98
CA GLY A 116 10.77 -17.80 -16.15
C GLY A 116 11.89 -16.89 -15.65
N ARG A 117 11.89 -15.59 -16.03
CA ARG A 117 12.90 -14.60 -15.56
C ARG A 117 12.35 -13.59 -14.57
N LEU A 118 11.05 -13.60 -14.30
CA LEU A 118 10.40 -12.58 -13.48
C LEU A 118 10.96 -12.52 -12.06
N ASP A 119 11.18 -13.69 -11.43
CA ASP A 119 11.70 -13.74 -10.07
C ASP A 119 13.18 -13.27 -10.00
N ALA A 120 13.99 -13.60 -10.99
CA ALA A 120 15.36 -13.09 -11.08
C ALA A 120 15.43 -11.57 -11.34
N ALA A 121 14.45 -11.01 -12.06
CA ALA A 121 14.35 -9.56 -12.32
C ALA A 121 13.80 -8.76 -11.14
N ARG A 122 13.24 -9.42 -10.13
CA ARG A 122 12.57 -8.80 -8.99
C ARG A 122 13.40 -7.71 -8.27
N PRO A 123 14.71 -7.90 -7.97
CA PRO A 123 15.51 -6.86 -7.30
C PRO A 123 15.58 -5.55 -8.10
N VAL A 124 15.66 -5.64 -9.43
CA VAL A 124 15.69 -4.47 -10.32
C VAL A 124 14.32 -3.77 -10.29
N HIS A 125 13.24 -4.52 -10.40
CA HIS A 125 11.89 -3.97 -10.33
C HIS A 125 11.63 -3.27 -8.99
N LEU A 126 12.08 -3.86 -7.88
CA LEU A 126 11.98 -3.25 -6.55
C LEU A 126 12.77 -1.95 -6.44
N SER A 127 13.98 -1.91 -6.99
CA SER A 127 14.77 -0.68 -7.03
C SER A 127 14.04 0.43 -7.79
N ILE A 128 13.38 0.10 -8.90
CA ILE A 128 12.56 1.06 -9.67
C ILE A 128 11.38 1.55 -8.85
N VAL A 129 10.60 0.64 -8.24
CA VAL A 129 9.42 1.01 -7.44
C VAL A 129 9.80 1.88 -6.24
N ASN A 130 10.90 1.53 -5.56
CA ASN A 130 11.38 2.27 -4.39
C ASN A 130 12.07 3.59 -4.74
N SER A 131 12.51 3.77 -5.99
CA SER A 131 13.09 5.05 -6.44
C SER A 131 12.04 6.10 -6.75
N ALA A 132 10.76 5.72 -6.88
CA ALA A 132 9.68 6.67 -7.12
C ALA A 132 9.56 7.66 -5.95
N ARG A 133 9.75 8.94 -6.25
CA ARG A 133 9.61 10.04 -5.29
C ARG A 133 8.61 11.05 -5.81
N VAL A 134 7.77 11.55 -4.93
CA VAL A 134 6.88 12.64 -5.26
C VAL A 134 7.71 13.90 -5.47
N ASN A 135 7.56 14.55 -6.63
CA ASN A 135 8.16 15.85 -6.85
C ASN A 135 7.46 16.89 -5.97
N VAL A 136 8.18 17.35 -4.93
CA VAL A 136 7.66 18.28 -3.92
C VAL A 136 7.19 19.59 -4.55
N GLN A 137 7.95 20.13 -5.52
CA GLN A 137 7.60 21.39 -6.17
C GLN A 137 6.31 21.24 -6.98
N TRP A 138 6.15 20.12 -7.68
CA TRP A 138 4.92 19.80 -8.39
C TRP A 138 3.74 19.63 -7.43
N PHE A 139 3.94 18.87 -6.35
CA PHE A 139 2.90 18.66 -5.34
C PHE A 139 2.45 19.97 -4.69
N ASN A 140 3.38 20.86 -4.36
CA ASN A 140 3.04 22.18 -3.83
C ASN A 140 2.24 23.02 -4.82
N ARG A 141 2.60 23.01 -6.10
CA ARG A 141 1.84 23.69 -7.16
C ARG A 141 0.45 23.10 -7.34
N TYR A 142 0.36 21.76 -7.34
CA TYR A 142 -0.92 21.07 -7.40
C TYR A 142 -1.81 21.42 -6.19
N ALA A 143 -1.26 21.41 -4.98
CA ALA A 143 -1.98 21.79 -3.77
C ALA A 143 -2.47 23.25 -3.82
N GLN A 144 -1.63 24.18 -4.32
CA GLN A 144 -2.03 25.57 -4.52
C GLN A 144 -3.15 25.71 -5.56
N LEU A 145 -3.10 24.94 -6.65
CA LEU A 145 -4.14 24.93 -7.68
C LEU A 145 -5.47 24.39 -7.11
N VAL A 146 -5.43 23.28 -6.38
CA VAL A 146 -6.61 22.73 -5.72
C VAL A 146 -7.19 23.75 -4.73
N GLU A 147 -6.35 24.41 -3.95
CA GLU A 147 -6.79 25.49 -3.04
C GLU A 147 -7.42 26.66 -3.77
N TYR A 148 -6.86 27.07 -4.89
CA TYR A 148 -7.44 28.11 -5.75
C TYR A 148 -8.85 27.72 -6.22
N PHE A 149 -9.03 26.48 -6.70
CA PHE A 149 -10.34 26.00 -7.12
C PHE A 149 -11.34 25.90 -5.97
N ILE A 150 -10.88 25.44 -4.81
CA ILE A 150 -11.72 25.40 -3.60
C ILE A 150 -12.15 26.82 -3.21
N ARG A 151 -11.22 27.78 -3.22
CA ARG A 151 -11.51 29.18 -2.90
C ARG A 151 -12.44 29.82 -3.93
N ALA A 152 -12.24 29.56 -5.24
CA ALA A 152 -13.12 30.05 -6.29
C ALA A 152 -14.54 29.48 -6.14
N LYS A 153 -14.70 28.17 -5.88
CA LYS A 153 -15.98 27.55 -5.61
C LYS A 153 -16.64 28.07 -4.33
N MET A 154 -15.84 28.32 -3.28
CA MET A 154 -16.36 28.94 -2.06
C MET A 154 -16.77 30.39 -2.23
N GLN A 155 -16.18 31.15 -3.19
CA GLN A 155 -16.67 32.47 -3.52
C GLN A 155 -18.05 32.43 -4.20
N GLU A 156 -18.30 31.42 -5.03
CA GLU A 156 -19.65 31.14 -5.56
C GLU A 156 -20.66 30.80 -4.46
N ILE A 157 -20.23 30.06 -3.42
CA ILE A 157 -21.05 29.69 -2.26
C ILE A 157 -21.18 30.87 -1.26
N ARG A 158 -20.26 31.85 -1.26
CA ARG A 158 -20.27 33.05 -0.39
C ARG A 158 -21.48 33.98 -0.62
N ALA A 159 -22.16 33.84 -1.75
CA ALA A 159 -23.47 34.48 -1.95
C ALA A 159 -24.55 33.95 -0.97
N ILE A 160 -24.26 32.90 -0.19
CA ILE A 160 -25.16 32.24 0.77
C ILE A 160 -24.58 32.31 2.21
N GLY A 161 -24.09 33.49 2.60
CA GLY A 161 -23.79 34.00 3.94
C GLY A 161 -23.43 33.03 5.08
N GLU A 162 -22.37 33.30 5.82
CA GLU A 162 -21.91 32.85 7.15
C GLU A 162 -20.67 31.93 7.27
N PHE A 163 -20.25 31.23 6.21
CA PHE A 163 -19.07 30.36 6.31
C PHE A 163 -17.72 31.12 6.22
N SER A 164 -17.77 32.41 5.91
CA SER A 164 -16.61 33.23 5.58
C SER A 164 -15.69 33.63 6.75
N ARG A 165 -16.18 33.60 8.00
CA ARG A 165 -15.38 34.06 9.15
C ARG A 165 -14.43 33.02 9.72
N ALA A 166 -14.70 31.74 9.48
CA ALA A 166 -13.85 30.64 9.95
C ALA A 166 -12.58 30.44 9.07
N LEU A 167 -12.67 30.77 7.78
CA LEU A 167 -11.59 30.48 6.81
C LEU A 167 -10.45 31.51 6.80
N SER A 168 -10.67 32.76 7.19
CA SER A 168 -9.64 33.80 7.13
C SER A 168 -8.54 33.64 8.21
N ARG A 169 -8.78 32.86 9.27
CA ARG A 169 -7.81 32.60 10.34
C ARG A 169 -6.90 31.39 10.06
N THR A 170 -7.17 30.64 9.01
CA THR A 170 -6.59 29.31 8.81
C THR A 170 -5.48 29.28 7.75
N SER A 171 -5.23 30.34 6.99
CA SER A 171 -4.32 30.29 5.85
C SER A 171 -2.83 30.10 6.23
N ALA A 172 -2.34 30.72 7.30
CA ALA A 172 -0.97 30.52 7.78
C ALA A 172 -0.80 29.15 8.47
N GLN A 173 -1.79 28.73 9.28
CA GLN A 173 -1.80 27.42 9.93
C GLN A 173 -1.89 26.26 8.91
N ILE A 174 -2.64 26.46 7.80
CA ILE A 174 -2.73 25.48 6.73
C ILE A 174 -1.37 25.25 6.04
N SER A 175 -0.56 26.28 5.86
CA SER A 175 0.76 26.15 5.22
C SER A 175 1.74 25.36 6.08
N GLU A 176 1.73 25.57 7.37
CA GLU A 176 2.60 24.88 8.36
C GLU A 176 2.12 23.44 8.59
N GLN A 177 0.81 23.23 8.72
CA GLN A 177 0.20 21.90 8.78
C GLN A 177 0.43 21.09 7.49
N ARG A 178 0.48 21.73 6.32
CA ARG A 178 0.80 21.07 5.05
C ARG A 178 2.24 20.60 4.97
N MET A 179 3.20 21.39 5.47
CA MET A 179 4.59 20.96 5.53
C MET A 179 4.76 19.76 6.46
N GLN A 180 4.10 19.77 7.61
CA GLN A 180 4.08 18.64 8.54
C GLN A 180 3.38 17.42 7.94
N GLN A 181 2.21 17.60 7.33
CA GLN A 181 1.50 16.53 6.63
C GLN A 181 2.31 15.94 5.47
N TRP A 182 3.08 16.78 4.77
CA TRP A 182 3.95 16.29 3.70
C TRP A 182 5.11 15.47 4.24
N GLN A 183 5.77 15.92 5.32
CA GLN A 183 6.83 15.16 5.99
C GLN A 183 6.30 13.82 6.52
N ASP A 184 5.12 13.83 7.13
CA ASP A 184 4.48 12.62 7.63
C ASP A 184 4.03 11.70 6.49
N THR A 185 3.61 12.25 5.36
CA THR A 185 3.27 11.48 4.16
C THR A 185 4.51 10.83 3.55
N ASN A 186 5.64 11.53 3.49
CA ASN A 186 6.89 10.95 3.00
C ASN A 186 7.41 9.83 3.94
N ARG A 187 7.38 10.05 5.25
CA ARG A 187 7.76 9.01 6.21
C ARG A 187 6.86 7.77 6.11
N ARG A 188 5.55 7.97 5.92
CA ARG A 188 4.61 6.88 5.66
C ARG A 188 4.90 6.17 4.35
N GLN A 189 5.21 6.94 3.30
CA GLN A 189 5.58 6.40 2.00
C GLN A 189 6.84 5.54 2.07
N ASP A 190 7.85 5.99 2.81
CA ASP A 190 9.10 5.24 2.98
C ASP A 190 8.87 3.94 3.77
N ARG A 191 8.03 3.96 4.82
CA ARG A 191 7.61 2.74 5.53
C ARG A 191 6.86 1.78 4.60
N LEU A 192 5.87 2.27 3.85
CA LEU A 192 5.12 1.45 2.91
C LEU A 192 6.00 0.87 1.81
N ASN A 193 6.98 1.62 1.30
CA ASN A 193 7.93 1.12 0.31
C ASN A 193 8.79 -0.01 0.88
N ARG A 194 9.21 0.09 2.16
CA ARG A 194 9.93 -0.98 2.85
C ARG A 194 9.06 -2.22 2.96
N GLU A 195 7.85 -2.11 3.47
CA GLU A 195 6.90 -3.23 3.62
C GLU A 195 6.58 -3.91 2.28
N TRP A 196 6.44 -3.12 1.21
CA TRP A 196 6.31 -3.65 -0.14
C TRP A 196 7.53 -4.46 -0.57
N SER A 197 8.73 -3.92 -0.31
CA SER A 197 9.98 -4.60 -0.64
C SER A 197 10.14 -5.90 0.11
N GLU A 198 9.85 -5.90 1.40
CA GLU A 198 9.88 -7.09 2.26
C GLU A 198 8.86 -8.12 1.79
N CYS A 199 7.61 -7.70 1.53
CA CYS A 199 6.56 -8.58 1.01
C CYS A 199 6.96 -9.23 -0.31
N ILE A 200 7.50 -8.46 -1.26
CA ILE A 200 7.90 -8.98 -2.58
C ILE A 200 9.12 -9.90 -2.46
N ARG A 201 10.07 -9.63 -1.54
CA ARG A 201 11.23 -10.49 -1.30
C ARG A 201 10.89 -11.72 -0.48
N GLY A 202 9.75 -11.73 0.21
CA GLY A 202 9.38 -12.77 1.17
C GLY A 202 10.24 -12.72 2.43
N THR A 203 10.66 -11.51 2.85
CA THR A 203 11.43 -11.25 4.05
C THR A 203 10.66 -10.36 5.02
N GLU A 204 11.12 -10.28 6.25
CA GLU A 204 10.65 -9.36 7.28
C GLU A 204 11.85 -8.89 8.09
N THR A 205 11.90 -7.61 8.42
CA THR A 205 12.99 -7.02 9.21
C THR A 205 12.65 -7.08 10.68
N TYR A 206 13.55 -7.67 11.47
CA TYR A 206 13.45 -7.78 12.92
C TYR A 206 14.53 -6.93 13.60
N ASN A 207 14.22 -6.39 14.78
CA ASN A 207 15.23 -5.80 15.64
C ASN A 207 15.99 -6.90 16.36
N ASP A 208 17.29 -7.05 16.08
CA ASP A 208 18.16 -7.99 16.79
C ASP A 208 18.65 -7.36 18.10
N PRO A 209 18.14 -7.81 19.27
CA PRO A 209 18.52 -7.24 20.55
C PRO A 209 19.94 -7.61 20.99
N VAL A 210 20.57 -8.59 20.35
CA VAL A 210 21.92 -9.05 20.67
C VAL A 210 22.96 -8.21 19.95
N ARG A 211 22.71 -7.90 18.65
CA ARG A 211 23.63 -7.12 17.82
C ARG A 211 23.30 -5.61 17.83
N GLY A 212 22.07 -5.27 18.19
CA GLY A 212 21.60 -3.87 18.17
C GLY A 212 21.34 -3.32 16.77
N GLU A 213 21.29 -4.19 15.75
CA GLU A 213 21.07 -3.85 14.35
C GLU A 213 19.86 -4.59 13.79
N PRO A 214 19.15 -4.02 12.80
CA PRO A 214 18.06 -4.72 12.14
C PRO A 214 18.59 -5.87 11.28
N VAL A 215 17.88 -7.00 11.29
CA VAL A 215 18.18 -8.18 10.48
C VAL A 215 16.97 -8.58 9.63
N GLU A 216 17.20 -8.88 8.34
CA GLU A 216 16.17 -9.42 7.46
C GLU A 216 16.17 -10.95 7.55
N LEU A 217 15.02 -11.53 7.88
CA LEU A 217 14.79 -12.98 7.94
C LEU A 217 13.64 -13.38 7.00
N PRO A 218 13.59 -14.64 6.55
CA PRO A 218 12.46 -15.13 5.76
C PRO A 218 11.12 -14.92 6.49
N SER A 219 10.14 -14.34 5.80
CA SER A 219 8.81 -14.05 6.35
C SER A 219 7.89 -15.26 6.43
N THR A 220 8.44 -16.47 6.31
CA THR A 220 7.71 -17.75 6.31
C THR A 220 7.16 -18.13 7.66
N HIS A 221 7.61 -17.50 8.76
CA HIS A 221 7.22 -17.81 10.13
C HIS A 221 6.82 -16.52 10.88
N ARG A 222 6.04 -16.69 11.96
CA ARG A 222 5.47 -15.55 12.70
C ARG A 222 6.33 -15.10 13.87
N HIS A 223 7.18 -15.96 14.39
CA HIS A 223 8.05 -15.70 15.53
C HIS A 223 9.49 -15.94 15.17
N ALA A 224 10.37 -15.05 15.60
CA ALA A 224 11.79 -15.14 15.40
C ALA A 224 12.53 -14.99 16.74
N TRP A 225 13.53 -15.81 16.96
CA TRP A 225 14.37 -15.81 18.16
C TRP A 225 15.82 -15.69 17.75
N VAL A 226 16.61 -14.99 18.57
CA VAL A 226 18.08 -14.89 18.40
C VAL A 226 18.80 -15.38 19.62
N SER A 227 19.86 -16.18 19.42
CA SER A 227 20.76 -16.60 20.50
C SER A 227 21.88 -15.57 20.70
N ARG A 228 22.54 -15.60 21.86
CA ARG A 228 23.78 -14.79 22.06
C ARG A 228 24.89 -15.14 21.07
N GLY A 229 24.87 -16.32 20.49
CA GLY A 229 25.80 -16.75 19.44
C GLY A 229 25.48 -16.17 18.07
N GLY A 230 24.35 -15.48 17.90
CA GLY A 230 23.91 -14.91 16.63
C GLY A 230 23.20 -15.92 15.71
N GLU A 231 22.73 -17.04 16.25
CA GLU A 231 21.89 -18.00 15.53
C GLU A 231 20.43 -17.57 15.62
N TYR A 232 19.64 -17.89 14.58
CA TYR A 232 18.22 -17.52 14.51
C TYR A 232 17.34 -18.76 14.44
N ILE A 233 16.23 -18.75 15.18
CA ILE A 233 15.16 -19.75 15.08
C ILE A 233 13.89 -19.05 14.63
N LEU A 234 13.25 -19.59 13.59
CA LEU A 234 11.96 -19.13 13.08
C LEU A 234 10.90 -20.20 13.35
N THR A 235 9.72 -19.78 13.84
CA THR A 235 8.64 -20.71 14.18
C THR A 235 7.26 -20.08 14.02
N ASP A 236 6.26 -20.90 13.72
CA ASP A 236 4.84 -20.51 13.74
C ASP A 236 4.14 -20.88 15.06
N ASN A 237 4.82 -21.60 15.94
CA ASN A 237 4.26 -22.00 17.21
C ASN A 237 4.35 -20.83 18.22
N PRO A 238 3.23 -20.22 18.62
CA PRO A 238 3.24 -19.07 19.55
C PRO A 238 3.65 -19.45 20.98
N ASN A 239 3.65 -20.74 21.31
CA ASN A 239 4.05 -21.26 22.61
C ASN A 239 5.48 -21.82 22.63
N TYR A 240 6.20 -21.72 21.50
CA TYR A 240 7.57 -22.19 21.42
C TYR A 240 8.51 -21.27 22.21
N ASN A 241 9.28 -21.87 23.11
CA ASN A 241 10.32 -21.15 23.84
C ASN A 241 11.63 -21.96 23.78
N PRO A 242 12.61 -21.51 22.96
CA PRO A 242 13.85 -22.25 22.78
C PRO A 242 14.68 -22.35 24.07
N ASN A 243 14.49 -21.47 25.04
CA ASN A 243 15.18 -21.53 26.32
C ASN A 243 14.75 -22.76 27.15
N VAL A 244 13.56 -23.32 26.90
CA VAL A 244 13.07 -24.53 27.57
C VAL A 244 13.56 -25.78 26.85
N GLU A 245 13.59 -25.77 25.51
CA GLU A 245 13.91 -26.94 24.70
C GLU A 245 15.40 -27.08 24.39
N GLN A 246 16.12 -25.99 24.23
CA GLN A 246 17.50 -25.94 23.75
C GLN A 246 18.36 -25.12 24.69
N ARG A 247 18.60 -25.50 25.90
CA ARG A 247 19.45 -24.80 26.88
C ARG A 247 20.31 -23.67 26.29
N GLY A 248 19.80 -22.44 26.34
CA GLY A 248 20.48 -21.27 25.75
C GLY A 248 19.82 -19.97 26.17
N ASP A 249 20.50 -18.86 25.96
CA ASP A 249 19.96 -17.51 26.18
C ASP A 249 19.38 -17.00 24.86
N TRP A 250 18.14 -17.37 24.57
CA TRP A 250 17.40 -16.92 23.40
C TRP A 250 16.48 -15.76 23.74
N VAL A 251 16.45 -14.77 22.88
CA VAL A 251 15.56 -13.59 23.00
C VAL A 251 14.62 -13.54 21.80
N GLU A 252 13.33 -13.38 22.06
CA GLU A 252 12.35 -13.18 21.01
C GLU A 252 12.54 -11.81 20.37
N MET A 253 12.63 -11.78 19.05
CA MET A 253 12.78 -10.56 18.29
C MET A 253 11.42 -10.00 17.87
N GLN A 254 11.33 -8.67 17.83
CA GLN A 254 10.13 -7.99 17.36
C GLN A 254 10.34 -7.49 15.94
N PRO A 255 9.33 -7.60 15.06
CA PRO A 255 9.37 -6.96 13.75
C PRO A 255 9.61 -5.45 13.89
N THR A 256 10.41 -4.89 13.00
CA THR A 256 10.62 -3.43 12.93
C THR A 256 9.34 -2.75 12.43
N PRO A 257 8.81 -1.74 13.13
CA PRO A 257 7.58 -1.05 12.76
C PRO A 257 7.72 -0.18 11.50
#